data_9bd909099f422727ded318de2d596f4d
#
_entry.id   9bd909099f422727ded318de2d596f4d
#
_cell.length_a   1.000
_cell.length_b   1.000
_cell.length_c   1.000
_cell.angle_alpha   90.00
_cell.angle_beta   90.00
_cell.angle_gamma   90.00
#
_symmetry.space_group_name_H-M   'P 1'
#
loop_
_entity.id
_entity.type
_entity.pdbx_description
1 polymer ?
#
loop_
_entity_poly.entity_id
_entity_poly.type
_entity_poly.pdbx_seq_one_letter_code
_entity_poly.pdbx_strand_id
1 'polypeptide(L)'
;MSYKVLISDSLSKNAVKIFEARGIEVIYRPEIGQKRDILIKEIGEFDGLAIRSATILDKEVLEKAKNLKVIGRAGIGIDNIDLEFASAKGIAVMNTPFGNAITTAEHTIALIFSAARQIPAADSSTRSGKWEKNKFVGMELSGKKLGLIGVGNIGSVVAIRAQALGMEILAYDPFLSEERATNLKLTKIPELDQLLIQSDIVSLHLPKNEKTEKFLSKSKISMMKRGSILVNCARGGLVDEEAVAEAIRKGILSAAAFDVFLDEPATQSPLFDLPNVICTPHLGASTNEAQEKVSLQIAEQISNYLVDGSVENALNAPSMNAKEAPILEPWIKLAKVLGSFLGQMADSAITEIEIEYVGMVGKLNIFPITSALVAELLRPLAGSGVVNMVSAPLIARQRGMKISEIRRDAQGAFGSYIRLIVNSVNLQKSVAGTIYSDGKPRFIQIKGINLEAEPAFHMLYTTNKDIPGYIGALGTVLGEAQVNIATFALGRDTKNGEAIALLGVDEAVGNSIIKKIENLPQVAKARALKFPQK
;
A
#
# COMPACT_ATOMS: atom_id res chain seq x y z
N MET A 1 2.78 -25.36 -9.90
CA MET A 1 3.37 -24.50 -10.96
C MET A 1 4.38 -23.59 -10.29
N SER A 2 5.58 -23.45 -10.85
CA SER A 2 6.59 -22.51 -10.37
C SER A 2 6.17 -21.09 -10.76
N TYR A 3 6.29 -20.11 -9.87
CA TYR A 3 6.11 -18.69 -10.20
C TYR A 3 7.25 -18.22 -11.10
N LYS A 4 6.96 -17.23 -11.97
CA LYS A 4 7.92 -16.65 -12.89
C LYS A 4 8.07 -15.15 -12.65
N VAL A 5 9.30 -14.67 -12.42
CA VAL A 5 9.61 -13.27 -12.14
C VAL A 5 10.56 -12.69 -13.19
N LEU A 6 10.23 -11.50 -13.71
CA LEU A 6 11.11 -10.72 -14.56
C LEU A 6 11.84 -9.66 -13.73
N ILE A 7 13.15 -9.57 -13.90
CA ILE A 7 13.96 -8.43 -13.46
C ILE A 7 14.27 -7.60 -14.70
N SER A 8 13.62 -6.43 -14.84
CA SER A 8 13.68 -5.59 -16.04
C SER A 8 14.58 -4.36 -15.91
N ASP A 9 15.23 -4.20 -14.75
CA ASP A 9 16.18 -3.12 -14.46
C ASP A 9 17.48 -3.67 -13.85
N SER A 10 18.51 -2.83 -13.77
CA SER A 10 19.78 -3.18 -13.15
C SER A 10 19.66 -3.37 -11.64
N LEU A 11 19.30 -4.59 -11.21
CA LEU A 11 19.34 -5.04 -9.83
C LEU A 11 20.60 -5.87 -9.60
N SER A 12 21.02 -6.02 -8.32
CA SER A 12 22.11 -6.92 -7.95
C SER A 12 21.81 -8.37 -8.39
N LYS A 13 22.81 -9.05 -8.92
CA LYS A 13 22.70 -10.48 -9.26
C LYS A 13 22.42 -11.36 -8.04
N ASN A 14 22.70 -10.90 -6.82
CA ASN A 14 22.34 -11.63 -5.61
C ASN A 14 20.82 -11.69 -5.38
N ALA A 15 20.05 -10.75 -5.93
CA ALA A 15 18.58 -10.82 -5.93
C ALA A 15 18.07 -12.07 -6.67
N VAL A 16 18.74 -12.49 -7.75
CA VAL A 16 18.39 -13.72 -8.49
C VAL A 16 18.47 -14.95 -7.58
N LYS A 17 19.53 -15.05 -6.76
CA LYS A 17 19.71 -16.17 -5.83
C LYS A 17 18.59 -16.27 -4.79
N ILE A 18 18.01 -15.15 -4.37
CA ILE A 18 16.89 -15.13 -3.42
C ILE A 18 15.65 -15.76 -4.05
N PHE A 19 15.32 -15.40 -5.28
CA PHE A 19 14.19 -15.97 -5.99
C PHE A 19 14.40 -17.47 -6.24
N GLU A 20 15.58 -17.88 -6.73
CA GLU A 20 15.93 -19.28 -7.00
C GLU A 20 15.84 -20.13 -5.71
N ALA A 21 16.34 -19.62 -4.57
CA ALA A 21 16.27 -20.30 -3.28
C ALA A 21 14.81 -20.52 -2.80
N ARG A 22 13.85 -19.75 -3.33
CA ARG A 22 12.42 -19.88 -3.06
C ARG A 22 11.67 -20.68 -4.13
N GLY A 23 12.38 -21.29 -5.07
CA GLY A 23 11.80 -22.08 -6.15
C GLY A 23 11.07 -21.27 -7.22
N ILE A 24 11.43 -19.99 -7.38
CA ILE A 24 10.86 -19.07 -8.37
C ILE A 24 11.77 -19.05 -9.61
N GLU A 25 11.19 -19.20 -10.79
CA GLU A 25 11.89 -19.02 -12.07
C GLU A 25 12.18 -17.53 -12.30
N VAL A 26 13.44 -17.17 -12.55
CA VAL A 26 13.85 -15.78 -12.74
C VAL A 26 14.38 -15.54 -14.14
N ILE A 27 13.86 -14.51 -14.78
CA ILE A 27 14.37 -13.98 -16.04
C ILE A 27 15.05 -12.65 -15.76
N TYR A 28 16.39 -12.62 -15.85
CA TYR A 28 17.19 -11.42 -15.62
C TYR A 28 17.52 -10.73 -16.95
N ARG A 29 16.80 -9.66 -17.25
CA ARG A 29 16.96 -8.89 -18.50
C ARG A 29 16.88 -7.39 -18.22
N PRO A 30 17.94 -6.81 -17.58
CA PRO A 30 17.92 -5.43 -17.11
C PRO A 30 17.74 -4.38 -18.22
N GLU A 31 18.00 -4.74 -19.46
CA GLU A 31 17.83 -3.84 -20.61
C GLU A 31 16.37 -3.74 -21.11
N ILE A 32 15.49 -4.63 -20.68
CA ILE A 32 14.12 -4.70 -21.22
C ILE A 32 13.26 -3.55 -20.73
N GLY A 33 13.55 -2.99 -19.52
CA GLY A 33 12.85 -1.85 -18.98
C GLY A 33 12.90 -0.59 -19.86
N GLN A 34 13.97 -0.44 -20.63
CA GLN A 34 14.15 0.64 -21.61
C GLN A 34 13.60 0.28 -23.01
N LYS A 35 13.20 -0.97 -23.24
CA LYS A 35 12.67 -1.47 -24.52
C LYS A 35 11.18 -1.72 -24.39
N ARG A 36 10.42 -0.63 -24.33
CA ARG A 36 8.97 -0.63 -24.08
C ARG A 36 8.19 -1.65 -24.90
N ASP A 37 8.44 -1.74 -26.21
CA ASP A 37 7.71 -2.65 -27.12
C ASP A 37 7.92 -4.12 -26.78
N ILE A 38 9.11 -4.48 -26.28
CA ILE A 38 9.43 -5.82 -25.86
C ILE A 38 8.74 -6.12 -24.51
N LEU A 39 8.80 -5.17 -23.58
CA LEU A 39 8.13 -5.30 -22.29
C LEU A 39 6.63 -5.53 -22.45
N ILE A 40 5.96 -4.75 -23.30
CA ILE A 40 4.53 -4.90 -23.60
C ILE A 40 4.18 -6.31 -24.13
N LYS A 41 5.04 -6.87 -24.96
CA LYS A 41 4.81 -8.21 -25.54
C LYS A 41 4.96 -9.33 -24.53
N GLU A 42 5.90 -9.21 -23.62
CA GLU A 42 6.34 -10.30 -22.74
C GLU A 42 5.76 -10.22 -21.31
N ILE A 43 5.36 -9.03 -20.82
CA ILE A 43 4.95 -8.82 -19.42
C ILE A 43 3.81 -9.74 -18.96
N GLY A 44 2.96 -10.17 -19.89
CA GLY A 44 1.83 -11.06 -19.60
C GLY A 44 2.21 -12.48 -19.17
N GLU A 45 3.48 -12.89 -19.34
CA GLU A 45 3.97 -14.23 -18.99
C GLU A 45 4.43 -14.35 -17.53
N PHE A 46 4.59 -13.22 -16.81
CA PHE A 46 5.20 -13.17 -15.50
C PHE A 46 4.17 -13.01 -14.38
N ASP A 47 4.43 -13.67 -13.24
CA ASP A 47 3.68 -13.51 -11.98
C ASP A 47 4.19 -12.32 -11.16
N GLY A 48 5.47 -12.00 -11.26
CA GLY A 48 6.12 -10.90 -10.54
C GLY A 48 7.08 -10.11 -11.43
N LEU A 49 7.23 -8.83 -11.10
CA LEU A 49 8.12 -7.90 -11.80
C LEU A 49 8.96 -7.12 -10.80
N ALA A 50 10.29 -7.19 -10.92
CA ALA A 50 11.22 -6.41 -10.13
C ALA A 50 11.86 -5.31 -10.98
N ILE A 51 11.68 -4.04 -10.56
CA ILE A 51 12.07 -2.86 -11.32
C ILE A 51 12.84 -1.83 -10.49
N ARG A 52 13.40 -0.85 -11.18
CA ARG A 52 13.88 0.43 -10.64
C ARG A 52 13.21 1.59 -11.40
N SER A 53 13.98 2.66 -11.68
CA SER A 53 13.48 3.87 -12.31
C SER A 53 13.42 3.82 -13.84
N ALA A 54 14.15 2.92 -14.49
CA ALA A 54 14.21 2.88 -15.96
C ALA A 54 12.98 2.21 -16.59
N THR A 55 12.32 1.30 -15.87
CA THR A 55 11.08 0.67 -16.31
C THR A 55 9.87 1.54 -15.97
N ILE A 56 9.09 1.95 -16.97
CA ILE A 56 7.85 2.70 -16.80
C ILE A 56 6.67 1.75 -16.98
N LEU A 57 5.79 1.73 -15.98
CA LEU A 57 4.60 0.88 -15.93
C LEU A 57 3.34 1.75 -15.92
N ASP A 58 3.02 2.29 -17.06
CA ASP A 58 1.78 3.02 -17.29
C ASP A 58 0.62 2.06 -17.62
N LYS A 59 -0.56 2.64 -17.84
CA LYS A 59 -1.79 1.90 -18.17
C LYS A 59 -1.62 0.94 -19.34
N GLU A 60 -0.94 1.37 -20.43
CA GLU A 60 -0.78 0.53 -21.63
C GLU A 60 0.04 -0.74 -21.35
N VAL A 61 1.15 -0.60 -20.62
CA VAL A 61 1.99 -1.74 -20.21
C VAL A 61 1.23 -2.66 -19.27
N LEU A 62 0.60 -2.09 -18.23
CA LEU A 62 -0.13 -2.85 -17.22
C LEU A 62 -1.38 -3.55 -17.79
N GLU A 63 -1.98 -3.02 -18.84
CA GLU A 63 -3.13 -3.66 -19.51
C GLU A 63 -2.77 -5.03 -20.09
N LYS A 64 -1.54 -5.22 -20.54
CA LYS A 64 -1.00 -6.48 -21.08
C LYS A 64 -0.52 -7.46 -20.00
N ALA A 65 -0.35 -7.01 -18.77
CA ALA A 65 0.11 -7.81 -17.63
C ALA A 65 -0.99 -8.75 -17.09
N LYS A 66 -1.31 -9.81 -17.84
CA LYS A 66 -2.45 -10.71 -17.56
C LYS A 66 -2.26 -11.56 -16.30
N ASN A 67 -1.05 -12.03 -16.05
CA ASN A 67 -0.72 -12.95 -14.96
C ASN A 67 -0.04 -12.25 -13.78
N LEU A 68 0.30 -10.96 -13.92
CA LEU A 68 1.09 -10.24 -12.94
C LEU A 68 0.31 -10.06 -11.63
N LYS A 69 0.93 -10.46 -10.52
CA LYS A 69 0.37 -10.41 -9.15
C LYS A 69 1.05 -9.35 -8.30
N VAL A 70 2.35 -9.10 -8.58
CA VAL A 70 3.16 -8.18 -7.78
C VAL A 70 4.20 -7.44 -8.62
N ILE A 71 4.35 -6.16 -8.32
CA ILE A 71 5.41 -5.29 -8.80
C ILE A 71 6.23 -4.87 -7.61
N GLY A 72 7.53 -5.11 -7.64
CA GLY A 72 8.47 -4.63 -6.64
C GLY A 72 9.41 -3.58 -7.23
N ARG A 73 9.38 -2.36 -6.69
CA ARG A 73 10.32 -1.32 -7.07
C ARG A 73 11.44 -1.19 -6.05
N ALA A 74 12.67 -1.47 -6.49
CA ALA A 74 13.88 -1.30 -5.68
C ALA A 74 14.22 0.19 -5.52
N GLY A 75 13.62 0.84 -4.53
CA GLY A 75 13.74 2.27 -4.20
C GLY A 75 12.49 2.81 -3.50
N ILE A 76 12.51 4.08 -3.12
CA ILE A 76 11.42 4.70 -2.32
C ILE A 76 10.26 5.19 -3.20
N GLY A 77 10.55 5.99 -4.23
CA GLY A 77 9.52 6.57 -5.11
C GLY A 77 8.90 5.52 -6.02
N ILE A 78 7.70 5.80 -6.52
CA ILE A 78 6.97 4.93 -7.46
C ILE A 78 6.40 5.74 -8.62
N ASP A 79 7.01 6.89 -8.91
CA ASP A 79 6.54 7.86 -9.91
C ASP A 79 6.46 7.24 -11.33
N ASN A 80 7.18 6.14 -11.56
CA ASN A 80 7.20 5.35 -12.79
C ASN A 80 6.14 4.23 -12.85
N ILE A 81 5.21 4.15 -11.90
CA ILE A 81 4.16 3.12 -11.83
C ILE A 81 2.78 3.79 -11.73
N ASP A 82 1.86 3.46 -12.63
CA ASP A 82 0.43 3.80 -12.48
C ASP A 82 -0.18 2.95 -11.36
N LEU A 83 -0.12 3.50 -10.13
CA LEU A 83 -0.58 2.81 -8.92
C LEU A 83 -2.09 2.55 -8.94
N GLU A 84 -2.87 3.47 -9.49
CA GLU A 84 -4.32 3.34 -9.54
C GLU A 84 -4.72 2.21 -10.50
N PHE A 85 -4.12 2.18 -11.68
CA PHE A 85 -4.39 1.13 -12.65
C PHE A 85 -3.88 -0.24 -12.18
N ALA A 86 -2.68 -0.32 -11.56
CA ALA A 86 -2.18 -1.54 -10.94
C ALA A 86 -3.14 -2.06 -9.86
N SER A 87 -3.68 -1.15 -9.02
CA SER A 87 -4.67 -1.48 -7.99
C SER A 87 -5.97 -2.00 -8.58
N ALA A 88 -6.48 -1.37 -9.64
CA ALA A 88 -7.69 -1.82 -10.35
C ALA A 88 -7.51 -3.21 -10.96
N LYS A 89 -6.29 -3.55 -11.41
CA LYS A 89 -5.92 -4.90 -11.89
C LYS A 89 -5.67 -5.91 -10.76
N GLY A 90 -5.67 -5.47 -9.50
CA GLY A 90 -5.38 -6.33 -8.34
C GLY A 90 -3.90 -6.68 -8.19
N ILE A 91 -3.00 -5.90 -8.79
CA ILE A 91 -1.55 -6.10 -8.72
C ILE A 91 -1.01 -5.37 -7.50
N ALA A 92 -0.35 -6.08 -6.58
CA ALA A 92 0.31 -5.48 -5.43
C ALA A 92 1.55 -4.70 -5.88
N VAL A 93 1.72 -3.47 -5.37
CA VAL A 93 2.89 -2.63 -5.64
C VAL A 93 3.66 -2.42 -4.35
N MET A 94 4.90 -2.87 -4.32
CA MET A 94 5.80 -2.81 -3.17
C MET A 94 7.02 -1.94 -3.47
N ASN A 95 7.55 -1.30 -2.44
CA ASN A 95 8.79 -0.53 -2.54
C ASN A 95 9.76 -0.87 -1.39
N THR A 96 10.93 -0.19 -1.34
CA THR A 96 11.92 -0.35 -0.29
C THR A 96 12.16 0.97 0.44
N PRO A 97 11.26 1.38 1.38
CA PRO A 97 11.23 2.74 1.92
C PRO A 97 12.42 3.11 2.81
N PHE A 98 13.20 2.13 3.26
CA PHE A 98 14.35 2.34 4.16
C PHE A 98 15.69 2.02 3.50
N GLY A 99 15.68 1.49 2.26
CA GLY A 99 16.88 0.92 1.64
C GLY A 99 17.97 1.93 1.34
N ASN A 100 17.60 3.15 0.89
CA ASN A 100 18.53 4.20 0.46
C ASN A 100 18.44 5.50 1.29
N ALA A 101 17.78 5.48 2.46
CA ALA A 101 17.61 6.69 3.26
C ALA A 101 18.94 7.29 3.73
N ILE A 102 19.89 6.45 4.14
CA ILE A 102 21.23 6.86 4.55
C ILE A 102 21.98 7.49 3.38
N THR A 103 22.02 6.81 2.23
CA THR A 103 22.74 7.25 1.03
C THR A 103 22.24 8.59 0.51
N THR A 104 20.89 8.76 0.42
CA THR A 104 20.31 10.04 0.00
C THR A 104 20.60 11.16 0.99
N ALA A 105 20.58 10.87 2.29
CA ALA A 105 20.94 11.86 3.31
C ALA A 105 22.41 12.28 3.22
N GLU A 106 23.32 11.35 2.97
CA GLU A 106 24.75 11.64 2.77
C GLU A 106 25.00 12.45 1.50
N HIS A 107 24.31 12.13 0.42
CA HIS A 107 24.35 12.91 -0.81
C HIS A 107 23.83 14.34 -0.59
N THR A 108 22.74 14.51 0.17
CA THR A 108 22.21 15.82 0.56
C THR A 108 23.26 16.63 1.33
N ILE A 109 23.92 16.04 2.32
CA ILE A 109 24.99 16.71 3.09
C ILE A 109 26.17 17.07 2.19
N ALA A 110 26.57 16.19 1.28
CA ALA A 110 27.63 16.46 0.30
C ALA A 110 27.28 17.65 -0.60
N LEU A 111 26.04 17.74 -1.07
CA LEU A 111 25.57 18.88 -1.87
C LEU A 111 25.49 20.17 -1.06
N ILE A 112 25.09 20.11 0.23
CA ILE A 112 25.15 21.26 1.14
C ILE A 112 26.59 21.81 1.24
N PHE A 113 27.57 20.94 1.49
CA PHE A 113 28.97 21.36 1.52
C PHE A 113 29.46 21.90 0.17
N SER A 114 29.10 21.21 -0.91
CA SER A 114 29.49 21.61 -2.25
C SER A 114 28.96 23.00 -2.62
N ALA A 115 27.70 23.29 -2.25
CA ALA A 115 27.09 24.61 -2.47
C ALA A 115 27.67 25.68 -1.55
N ALA A 116 27.83 25.39 -0.23
CA ALA A 116 28.38 26.32 0.74
C ALA A 116 29.82 26.71 0.46
N ARG A 117 30.59 25.83 -0.16
CA ARG A 117 32.05 26.01 -0.44
C ARG A 117 32.35 26.16 -1.94
N GLN A 118 31.36 26.15 -2.81
CA GLN A 118 31.50 26.27 -4.28
C GLN A 118 32.49 25.25 -4.89
N ILE A 119 32.53 24.01 -4.34
CA ILE A 119 33.57 23.01 -4.62
C ILE A 119 33.66 22.69 -6.12
N PRO A 120 32.59 22.39 -6.90
CA PRO A 120 32.74 22.04 -8.31
C PRO A 120 33.28 23.18 -9.16
N ALA A 121 32.89 24.42 -8.89
CA ALA A 121 33.36 25.58 -9.62
C ALA A 121 34.84 25.88 -9.30
N ALA A 122 35.25 25.74 -8.04
CA ALA A 122 36.63 25.90 -7.62
C ALA A 122 37.57 24.83 -8.22
N ASP A 123 37.12 23.55 -8.24
CA ASP A 123 37.85 22.45 -8.88
C ASP A 123 38.02 22.71 -10.39
N SER A 124 36.94 23.06 -11.10
CA SER A 124 36.97 23.36 -12.53
C SER A 124 37.92 24.52 -12.85
N SER A 125 37.88 25.62 -12.06
CA SER A 125 38.80 26.75 -12.19
C SER A 125 40.26 26.34 -12.03
N THR A 126 40.55 25.58 -10.96
CA THR A 126 41.93 25.13 -10.66
C THR A 126 42.45 24.18 -11.73
N ARG A 127 41.67 23.22 -12.18
CA ARG A 127 42.02 22.30 -13.28
C ARG A 127 42.26 23.02 -14.62
N SER A 128 41.61 24.17 -14.84
CA SER A 128 41.83 25.02 -16.00
C SER A 128 43.05 25.92 -15.89
N GLY A 129 43.88 25.71 -14.86
CA GLY A 129 45.13 26.46 -14.62
C GLY A 129 44.95 27.84 -13.99
N LYS A 130 43.78 28.15 -13.44
CA LYS A 130 43.47 29.42 -12.78
C LYS A 130 43.63 29.27 -11.26
N TRP A 131 44.21 30.31 -10.61
CA TRP A 131 44.39 30.35 -9.15
C TRP A 131 43.57 31.49 -8.55
N GLU A 132 42.21 31.30 -8.52
CA GLU A 132 41.24 32.36 -8.20
C GLU A 132 40.75 32.29 -6.75
N LYS A 133 41.65 32.20 -5.76
CA LYS A 133 41.31 32.00 -4.34
C LYS A 133 40.22 32.94 -3.80
N ASN A 134 40.30 34.23 -4.16
CA ASN A 134 39.37 35.25 -3.66
C ASN A 134 37.95 35.15 -4.27
N LYS A 135 37.77 34.40 -5.35
CA LYS A 135 36.48 34.21 -6.00
C LYS A 135 35.60 33.19 -5.28
N PHE A 136 36.22 32.23 -4.58
CA PHE A 136 35.57 31.11 -3.94
C PHE A 136 35.52 31.26 -2.40
N VAL A 137 35.01 32.43 -1.93
CA VAL A 137 34.76 32.66 -0.51
C VAL A 137 33.43 31.99 -0.16
N GLY A 138 33.47 30.95 0.69
CA GLY A 138 32.32 30.14 1.06
C GLY A 138 31.70 30.52 2.41
N MET A 139 30.71 29.73 2.80
CA MET A 139 30.01 29.81 4.08
C MET A 139 30.47 28.67 5.01
N GLU A 140 30.66 28.97 6.28
CA GLU A 140 30.84 27.98 7.35
C GLU A 140 29.47 27.47 7.82
N LEU A 141 29.33 26.16 8.04
CA LEU A 141 28.04 25.56 8.42
C LEU A 141 27.76 25.63 9.92
N SER A 142 28.79 25.64 10.75
CA SER A 142 28.66 25.70 12.20
C SER A 142 27.86 26.95 12.64
N GLY A 143 26.86 26.78 13.50
CA GLY A 143 25.96 27.82 13.96
C GLY A 143 24.94 28.32 12.92
N LYS A 144 24.89 27.73 11.72
CA LYS A 144 23.88 28.06 10.71
C LYS A 144 22.60 27.28 10.92
N LYS A 145 21.47 27.87 10.48
CA LYS A 145 20.14 27.26 10.55
C LYS A 145 19.84 26.48 9.28
N LEU A 146 19.64 25.16 9.42
CA LEU A 146 19.15 24.30 8.35
C LEU A 146 17.64 24.13 8.50
N GLY A 147 16.88 24.65 7.55
CA GLY A 147 15.44 24.42 7.43
C GLY A 147 15.17 23.13 6.68
N LEU A 148 14.58 22.16 7.35
CA LEU A 148 14.15 20.90 6.75
C LEU A 148 12.67 20.95 6.45
N ILE A 149 12.29 20.75 5.19
CA ILE A 149 10.91 20.61 4.75
C ILE A 149 10.65 19.12 4.57
N GLY A 150 10.00 18.50 5.57
CA GLY A 150 9.81 17.06 5.70
C GLY A 150 10.88 16.39 6.58
N VAL A 151 10.42 15.68 7.64
CA VAL A 151 11.27 14.96 8.61
C VAL A 151 10.90 13.47 8.65
N GLY A 152 10.73 12.90 7.44
CA GLY A 152 10.54 11.46 7.25
C GLY A 152 11.84 10.67 7.41
N ASN A 153 11.95 9.54 6.69
CA ASN A 153 13.10 8.62 6.76
C ASN A 153 14.42 9.30 6.39
N ILE A 154 14.45 10.13 5.34
CA ILE A 154 15.64 10.81 4.86
C ILE A 154 15.91 12.07 5.70
N GLY A 155 14.90 12.95 5.87
CA GLY A 155 15.05 14.22 6.57
C GLY A 155 15.52 14.05 8.01
N SER A 156 15.10 13.00 8.73
CA SER A 156 15.60 12.70 10.09
C SER A 156 17.10 12.33 10.10
N VAL A 157 17.57 11.60 9.10
CA VAL A 157 19.00 11.26 8.98
C VAL A 157 19.83 12.48 8.62
N VAL A 158 19.33 13.36 7.73
CA VAL A 158 19.98 14.65 7.41
C VAL A 158 20.07 15.51 8.66
N ALA A 159 18.99 15.60 9.46
CA ALA A 159 18.98 16.35 10.71
C ALA A 159 20.10 15.91 11.67
N ILE A 160 20.21 14.61 11.93
CA ILE A 160 21.22 14.04 12.84
C ILE A 160 22.64 14.38 12.35
N ARG A 161 22.89 14.26 11.03
CA ARG A 161 24.21 14.56 10.46
C ARG A 161 24.54 16.06 10.49
N ALA A 162 23.57 16.90 10.19
CA ALA A 162 23.75 18.36 10.22
C ALA A 162 23.97 18.87 11.65
N GLN A 163 23.31 18.30 12.65
CA GLN A 163 23.57 18.59 14.07
C GLN A 163 25.01 18.24 14.47
N ALA A 164 25.56 17.12 13.99
CA ALA A 164 26.95 16.75 14.25
C ALA A 164 27.95 17.74 13.61
N LEU A 165 27.54 18.51 12.61
CA LEU A 165 28.30 19.62 12.01
C LEU A 165 28.08 20.96 12.73
N GLY A 166 27.37 20.97 13.86
CA GLY A 166 27.12 22.17 14.65
C GLY A 166 25.99 23.06 14.10
N MET A 167 25.14 22.56 13.22
CA MET A 167 23.98 23.32 12.69
C MET A 167 22.78 23.27 13.63
N GLU A 168 21.98 24.35 13.65
CA GLU A 168 20.66 24.39 14.26
C GLU A 168 19.62 23.88 13.24
N ILE A 169 18.72 22.99 13.67
CA ILE A 169 17.74 22.40 12.76
C ILE A 169 16.34 22.95 13.02
N LEU A 170 15.81 23.66 12.02
CA LEU A 170 14.42 24.07 11.95
C LEU A 170 13.64 23.05 11.10
N ALA A 171 12.48 22.59 11.55
CA ALA A 171 11.72 21.55 10.88
C ALA A 171 10.27 21.96 10.61
N TYR A 172 9.86 21.89 9.35
CA TYR A 172 8.48 22.00 8.94
C TYR A 172 8.02 20.64 8.39
N ASP A 173 7.09 20.00 9.10
CA ASP A 173 6.43 18.77 8.67
C ASP A 173 5.07 18.68 9.38
N PRO A 174 3.94 18.65 8.64
CA PRO A 174 2.60 18.56 9.22
C PRO A 174 2.37 17.32 10.09
N PHE A 175 3.16 16.26 9.87
CA PHE A 175 3.04 14.98 10.58
C PHE A 175 4.07 14.80 11.70
N LEU A 176 4.93 15.78 11.96
CA LEU A 176 5.91 15.73 13.03
C LEU A 176 5.27 15.98 14.38
N SER A 177 5.26 14.99 15.28
CA SER A 177 4.82 15.16 16.66
C SER A 177 5.84 15.94 17.49
N GLU A 178 5.39 16.62 18.56
CA GLU A 178 6.28 17.34 19.48
C GLU A 178 7.27 16.39 20.15
N GLU A 179 6.83 15.21 20.53
CA GLU A 179 7.69 14.15 21.10
C GLU A 179 8.82 13.77 20.15
N ARG A 180 8.49 13.52 18.86
CA ARG A 180 9.48 13.17 17.85
C ARG A 180 10.45 14.32 17.55
N ALA A 181 9.96 15.56 17.53
CA ALA A 181 10.82 16.74 17.37
C ALA A 181 11.81 16.86 18.54
N THR A 182 11.34 16.67 19.77
CA THR A 182 12.19 16.68 20.98
C THR A 182 13.24 15.57 20.94
N ASN A 183 12.84 14.33 20.62
CA ASN A 183 13.74 13.18 20.53
C ASN A 183 14.83 13.36 19.47
N LEU A 184 14.52 14.03 18.37
CA LEU A 184 15.46 14.37 17.30
C LEU A 184 16.18 15.69 17.54
N LYS A 185 15.93 16.40 18.64
CA LYS A 185 16.48 17.72 18.97
C LYS A 185 16.26 18.76 17.85
N LEU A 186 15.04 18.81 17.31
CA LEU A 186 14.63 19.73 16.26
C LEU A 186 13.81 20.88 16.84
N THR A 187 13.93 22.07 16.26
CA THR A 187 12.96 23.15 16.49
C THR A 187 11.84 23.04 15.47
N LYS A 188 10.66 22.56 15.89
CA LYS A 188 9.50 22.48 15.03
C LYS A 188 8.96 23.88 14.72
N ILE A 189 8.78 24.17 13.44
CA ILE A 189 8.23 25.44 12.94
C ILE A 189 6.84 25.14 12.36
N PRO A 190 5.76 25.77 12.89
CA PRO A 190 4.39 25.46 12.46
C PRO A 190 4.07 25.99 11.06
N GLU A 191 4.72 27.09 10.64
CA GLU A 191 4.44 27.76 9.38
C GLU A 191 5.66 27.73 8.46
N LEU A 192 5.46 27.29 7.21
CA LEU A 192 6.53 27.20 6.21
C LEU A 192 7.25 28.56 6.02
N ASP A 193 6.51 29.66 5.98
CA ASP A 193 7.07 30.98 5.73
C ASP A 193 8.07 31.39 6.81
N GLN A 194 7.80 31.05 8.06
CA GLN A 194 8.72 31.30 9.17
C GLN A 194 10.01 30.48 9.04
N LEU A 195 9.91 29.23 8.55
CA LEU A 195 11.09 28.42 8.28
C LEU A 195 11.95 29.07 7.18
N LEU A 196 11.32 29.48 6.07
CA LEU A 196 12.03 30.06 4.92
C LEU A 196 12.77 31.35 5.27
N ILE A 197 12.15 32.24 6.05
CA ILE A 197 12.72 33.53 6.49
C ILE A 197 13.93 33.33 7.43
N GLN A 198 13.90 32.29 8.27
CA GLN A 198 14.91 32.08 9.31
C GLN A 198 16.09 31.22 8.86
N SER A 199 15.94 30.41 7.81
CA SER A 199 16.93 29.41 7.42
C SER A 199 18.05 29.98 6.56
N ASP A 200 19.29 29.63 6.90
CA ASP A 200 20.47 29.91 6.06
C ASP A 200 20.57 28.92 4.90
N ILE A 201 20.11 27.69 5.13
CA ILE A 201 20.03 26.61 4.14
C ILE A 201 18.65 25.97 4.24
N VAL A 202 18.00 25.68 3.11
CA VAL A 202 16.73 24.97 3.05
C VAL A 202 16.92 23.69 2.25
N SER A 203 16.45 22.55 2.79
CA SER A 203 16.49 21.26 2.12
C SER A 203 15.11 20.57 2.14
N LEU A 204 14.70 20.04 0.98
CA LEU A 204 13.42 19.37 0.82
C LEU A 204 13.57 17.85 0.94
N HIS A 205 12.62 17.23 1.67
CA HIS A 205 12.53 15.78 1.86
C HIS A 205 11.05 15.34 1.82
N LEU A 206 10.32 15.82 0.80
CA LEU A 206 8.90 15.56 0.58
C LEU A 206 8.68 14.59 -0.59
N PRO A 207 7.61 13.78 -0.59
CA PRO A 207 7.13 13.10 -1.79
C PRO A 207 6.48 14.11 -2.76
N LYS A 208 6.48 13.81 -4.06
CA LYS A 208 5.72 14.55 -5.06
C LYS A 208 4.28 14.02 -5.11
N ASN A 209 3.32 14.92 -4.98
CA ASN A 209 1.89 14.68 -5.17
C ASN A 209 1.19 16.00 -5.51
N GLU A 210 -0.12 16.00 -5.74
CA GLU A 210 -0.89 17.19 -6.09
C GLU A 210 -0.74 18.37 -5.09
N LYS A 211 -0.52 18.08 -3.81
CA LYS A 211 -0.37 19.10 -2.75
C LYS A 211 1.05 19.65 -2.65
N THR A 212 2.03 18.91 -3.16
CA THR A 212 3.45 19.26 -3.06
C THR A 212 4.06 19.69 -4.40
N GLU A 213 3.31 19.64 -5.48
CA GLU A 213 3.74 20.19 -6.76
C GLU A 213 3.97 21.70 -6.66
N LYS A 214 5.14 22.18 -7.10
CA LYS A 214 5.62 23.57 -6.95
C LYS A 214 5.45 24.10 -5.52
N PHE A 215 5.68 23.23 -4.54
CA PHE A 215 5.57 23.56 -3.10
C PHE A 215 6.40 24.80 -2.74
N LEU A 216 7.62 24.90 -3.27
CA LEU A 216 8.40 26.13 -3.28
C LEU A 216 8.16 26.89 -4.59
N SER A 217 7.05 27.62 -4.63
CA SER A 217 6.70 28.54 -5.70
C SER A 217 7.57 29.81 -5.70
N LYS A 218 7.47 30.63 -6.75
CA LYS A 218 8.15 31.93 -6.83
C LYS A 218 7.92 32.82 -5.61
N SER A 219 6.70 32.88 -5.09
CA SER A 219 6.38 33.66 -3.88
C SER A 219 7.13 33.15 -2.65
N LYS A 220 7.19 31.84 -2.46
CA LYS A 220 7.88 31.21 -1.33
C LYS A 220 9.41 31.39 -1.41
N ILE A 221 9.98 31.22 -2.60
CA ILE A 221 11.40 31.43 -2.85
C ILE A 221 11.80 32.90 -2.59
N SER A 222 10.95 33.84 -2.97
CA SER A 222 11.22 35.27 -2.71
C SER A 222 11.24 35.66 -1.23
N MET A 223 10.64 34.86 -0.35
CA MET A 223 10.63 35.04 1.12
C MET A 223 11.88 34.46 1.80
N MET A 224 12.68 33.66 1.09
CA MET A 224 13.88 33.06 1.65
C MET A 224 14.88 34.13 2.10
N LYS A 225 15.63 33.79 3.14
CA LYS A 225 16.67 34.68 3.67
C LYS A 225 17.67 35.03 2.57
N ARG A 226 17.99 36.32 2.42
CA ARG A 226 18.94 36.76 1.42
C ARG A 226 20.32 36.13 1.64
N GLY A 227 20.90 35.56 0.58
CA GLY A 227 22.16 34.83 0.65
C GLY A 227 22.01 33.37 1.11
N SER A 228 20.80 32.87 1.29
CA SER A 228 20.55 31.47 1.64
C SER A 228 20.85 30.51 0.50
N ILE A 229 20.92 29.23 0.84
CA ILE A 229 21.16 28.10 -0.08
C ILE A 229 19.91 27.23 -0.14
N LEU A 230 19.54 26.76 -1.34
CA LEU A 230 18.44 25.81 -1.54
C LEU A 230 18.96 24.47 -2.05
N VAL A 231 18.52 23.36 -1.43
CA VAL A 231 18.92 21.98 -1.81
C VAL A 231 17.68 21.13 -2.08
N ASN A 232 17.65 20.48 -3.23
CA ASN A 232 16.60 19.53 -3.58
C ASN A 232 17.20 18.19 -4.04
N CYS A 233 17.21 17.21 -3.13
CA CYS A 233 17.51 15.80 -3.39
C CYS A 233 16.25 14.92 -3.20
N ALA A 234 15.06 15.50 -3.28
CA ALA A 234 13.80 14.78 -3.04
C ALA A 234 13.13 14.37 -4.35
N ARG A 235 12.43 15.31 -5.01
CA ARG A 235 11.76 15.09 -6.30
C ARG A 235 11.79 16.33 -7.17
N GLY A 236 11.90 16.13 -8.48
CA GLY A 236 11.65 17.18 -9.47
C GLY A 236 10.22 17.68 -9.42
N GLY A 237 10.01 18.97 -9.72
CA GLY A 237 8.69 19.61 -9.68
C GLY A 237 8.20 20.03 -8.28
N LEU A 238 8.93 19.73 -7.20
CA LEU A 238 8.65 20.31 -5.86
C LEU A 238 8.99 21.79 -5.78
N VAL A 239 9.93 22.23 -6.60
CA VAL A 239 10.47 23.59 -6.64
C VAL A 239 10.24 24.16 -8.04
N ASP A 240 9.87 25.43 -8.13
CA ASP A 240 9.79 26.17 -9.37
C ASP A 240 11.22 26.53 -9.82
N GLU A 241 11.79 25.77 -10.77
CA GLU A 241 13.18 25.91 -11.26
C GLU A 241 13.43 27.27 -11.90
N GLU A 242 12.47 27.83 -12.63
CA GLU A 242 12.58 29.19 -13.20
C GLU A 242 12.67 30.25 -12.10
N ALA A 243 11.88 30.09 -11.04
CA ALA A 243 11.91 31.00 -9.91
C ALA A 243 13.24 30.91 -9.12
N VAL A 244 13.83 29.72 -9.03
CA VAL A 244 15.19 29.54 -8.47
C VAL A 244 16.22 30.25 -9.30
N ALA A 245 16.17 30.08 -10.62
CA ALA A 245 17.09 30.76 -11.54
C ALA A 245 16.99 32.29 -11.41
N GLU A 246 15.79 32.83 -11.30
CA GLU A 246 15.56 34.25 -11.08
C GLU A 246 16.10 34.71 -9.71
N ALA A 247 15.90 33.91 -8.65
CA ALA A 247 16.36 34.21 -7.28
C ALA A 247 17.90 34.23 -7.18
N ILE A 248 18.58 33.32 -7.88
CA ILE A 248 20.05 33.31 -8.01
C ILE A 248 20.53 34.58 -8.70
N ARG A 249 19.94 34.93 -9.88
CA ARG A 249 20.32 36.15 -10.63
C ARG A 249 20.10 37.44 -9.83
N LYS A 250 19.08 37.47 -8.97
CA LYS A 250 18.76 38.62 -8.07
C LYS A 250 19.57 38.59 -6.76
N GLY A 251 20.36 37.59 -6.50
CA GLY A 251 21.13 37.42 -5.27
C GLY A 251 20.26 37.22 -4.02
N ILE A 252 19.04 36.73 -4.17
CA ILE A 252 18.21 36.23 -3.05
C ILE A 252 18.83 34.93 -2.56
N LEU A 253 19.05 33.98 -3.47
CA LEU A 253 19.82 32.77 -3.19
C LEU A 253 21.29 33.00 -3.56
N SER A 254 22.23 32.60 -2.71
CA SER A 254 23.65 32.62 -3.01
C SER A 254 24.07 31.40 -3.83
N ALA A 255 23.44 30.26 -3.60
CA ALA A 255 23.67 29.01 -4.32
C ALA A 255 22.43 28.12 -4.27
N ALA A 256 22.40 27.12 -5.15
CA ALA A 256 21.45 26.03 -5.07
C ALA A 256 22.10 24.70 -5.48
N ALA A 257 21.53 23.58 -5.04
CA ALA A 257 21.97 22.25 -5.43
C ALA A 257 20.75 21.36 -5.73
N PHE A 258 20.72 20.77 -6.91
CA PHE A 258 19.63 19.95 -7.42
C PHE A 258 20.16 18.60 -7.89
N ASP A 259 19.64 17.54 -7.31
CA ASP A 259 19.87 16.15 -7.74
C ASP A 259 18.72 15.63 -8.61
N VAL A 260 17.60 16.37 -8.65
CA VAL A 260 16.36 15.98 -9.30
C VAL A 260 15.74 17.14 -10.07
N PHE A 261 15.06 16.84 -11.19
CA PHE A 261 14.55 17.84 -12.13
C PHE A 261 13.09 17.53 -12.51
N LEU A 262 12.39 18.54 -13.03
CA LEU A 262 11.00 18.40 -13.45
C LEU A 262 10.84 17.27 -14.47
N ASP A 263 11.74 17.25 -15.47
CA ASP A 263 11.82 16.22 -16.50
C ASP A 263 13.15 15.47 -16.36
N GLU A 264 13.11 14.14 -16.24
CA GLU A 264 14.28 13.28 -16.15
C GLU A 264 14.23 12.16 -17.20
N PRO A 265 15.32 11.93 -17.97
CA PRO A 265 16.65 12.56 -17.90
C PRO A 265 16.64 14.02 -18.34
N ALA A 266 17.19 14.91 -17.48
CA ALA A 266 17.25 16.33 -17.77
C ALA A 266 18.38 16.64 -18.76
N THR A 267 18.05 17.11 -19.97
CA THR A 267 18.99 17.57 -20.98
C THR A 267 19.03 19.08 -21.08
N GLN A 268 18.03 19.76 -20.56
CA GLN A 268 17.87 21.20 -20.49
C GLN A 268 17.21 21.59 -19.18
N SER A 269 17.66 22.65 -18.53
CA SER A 269 17.03 23.26 -17.35
C SER A 269 17.47 24.72 -17.25
N PRO A 270 16.61 25.63 -16.75
CA PRO A 270 16.98 27.02 -16.47
C PRO A 270 18.12 27.15 -15.44
N LEU A 271 18.47 26.06 -14.77
CA LEU A 271 19.50 25.99 -13.73
C LEU A 271 20.90 25.69 -14.29
N PHE A 272 21.03 25.12 -15.48
CA PHE A 272 22.32 24.59 -15.98
C PHE A 272 23.36 25.68 -16.29
N ASP A 273 22.93 26.85 -16.70
CA ASP A 273 23.83 27.96 -17.06
C ASP A 273 24.23 28.84 -15.86
N LEU A 274 23.83 28.45 -14.64
CA LEU A 274 24.08 29.24 -13.44
C LEU A 274 25.32 28.75 -12.68
N PRO A 275 26.38 29.56 -12.56
CA PRO A 275 27.65 29.11 -11.98
C PRO A 275 27.54 28.73 -10.49
N ASN A 276 26.53 29.24 -9.78
CA ASN A 276 26.31 28.99 -8.36
C ASN A 276 25.29 27.85 -8.13
N VAL A 277 24.91 27.13 -9.19
CA VAL A 277 23.99 25.97 -9.06
C VAL A 277 24.77 24.70 -9.36
N ILE A 278 24.59 23.71 -8.47
CA ILE A 278 25.16 22.37 -8.60
C ILE A 278 24.04 21.46 -9.09
N CYS A 279 24.30 20.70 -10.15
CA CYS A 279 23.36 19.75 -10.73
C CYS A 279 24.00 18.37 -10.77
N THR A 280 23.29 17.35 -10.25
CA THR A 280 23.68 15.94 -10.30
C THR A 280 22.56 15.10 -10.92
N PRO A 281 22.88 14.02 -11.65
CA PRO A 281 21.89 13.27 -12.43
C PRO A 281 21.18 12.19 -11.58
N HIS A 282 20.44 12.63 -10.55
CA HIS A 282 19.64 11.81 -9.65
C HIS A 282 20.47 10.68 -8.97
N LEU A 283 21.53 11.09 -8.25
CA LEU A 283 22.49 10.19 -7.61
C LEU A 283 22.16 9.84 -6.16
N GLY A 284 21.09 10.38 -5.58
CA GLY A 284 20.74 10.22 -4.16
C GLY A 284 20.72 8.76 -3.66
N ALA A 285 20.46 7.79 -4.52
CA ALA A 285 20.47 6.36 -4.19
C ALA A 285 21.59 5.58 -4.92
N SER A 286 22.55 6.26 -5.54
CA SER A 286 23.52 5.65 -6.47
C SER A 286 24.82 5.25 -5.79
N THR A 287 24.75 4.38 -4.78
CA THR A 287 25.91 3.69 -4.19
C THR A 287 25.76 2.18 -4.29
N ASN A 288 26.87 1.44 -4.28
CA ASN A 288 26.85 -0.02 -4.34
C ASN A 288 26.05 -0.62 -3.18
N GLU A 289 26.23 -0.10 -1.97
CA GLU A 289 25.58 -0.57 -0.75
C GLU A 289 24.05 -0.35 -0.83
N ALA A 290 23.60 0.82 -1.27
CA ALA A 290 22.18 1.09 -1.41
C ALA A 290 21.55 0.22 -2.49
N GLN A 291 22.20 0.10 -3.65
CA GLN A 291 21.72 -0.72 -4.77
C GLN A 291 21.62 -2.20 -4.41
N GLU A 292 22.62 -2.73 -3.72
CA GLU A 292 22.59 -4.09 -3.20
C GLU A 292 21.43 -4.28 -2.22
N LYS A 293 21.35 -3.42 -1.19
CA LYS A 293 20.35 -3.51 -0.13
C LYS A 293 18.91 -3.46 -0.67
N VAL A 294 18.60 -2.50 -1.56
CA VAL A 294 17.24 -2.40 -2.12
C VAL A 294 16.91 -3.57 -3.05
N SER A 295 17.92 -4.11 -3.76
CA SER A 295 17.75 -5.27 -4.65
C SER A 295 17.44 -6.55 -3.87
N LEU A 296 18.15 -6.81 -2.79
CA LEU A 296 17.90 -7.97 -1.93
C LEU A 296 16.54 -7.84 -1.25
N GLN A 297 16.26 -6.68 -0.65
CA GLN A 297 15.00 -6.43 0.05
C GLN A 297 13.79 -6.63 -0.87
N ILE A 298 13.82 -6.09 -2.10
CA ILE A 298 12.68 -6.24 -3.01
C ILE A 298 12.51 -7.67 -3.50
N ALA A 299 13.60 -8.42 -3.69
CA ALA A 299 13.54 -9.83 -4.05
C ALA A 299 12.91 -10.68 -2.93
N GLU A 300 13.27 -10.42 -1.68
CA GLU A 300 12.64 -11.06 -0.51
C GLU A 300 11.15 -10.74 -0.43
N GLN A 301 10.76 -9.48 -0.57
CA GLN A 301 9.35 -9.07 -0.52
C GLN A 301 8.50 -9.71 -1.61
N ILE A 302 8.96 -9.70 -2.87
CA ILE A 302 8.27 -10.35 -3.98
C ILE A 302 8.17 -11.87 -3.74
N SER A 303 9.25 -12.51 -3.30
CA SER A 303 9.28 -13.95 -3.02
C SER A 303 8.29 -14.32 -1.92
N ASN A 304 8.30 -13.59 -0.81
CA ASN A 304 7.39 -13.81 0.31
C ASN A 304 5.92 -13.61 -0.10
N TYR A 305 5.65 -12.62 -0.95
CA TYR A 305 4.31 -12.41 -1.48
C TYR A 305 3.83 -13.57 -2.36
N LEU A 306 4.66 -14.03 -3.28
CA LEU A 306 4.26 -15.08 -4.23
C LEU A 306 4.13 -16.44 -3.55
N VAL A 307 5.04 -16.79 -2.61
CA VAL A 307 5.10 -18.11 -1.98
C VAL A 307 4.23 -18.18 -0.73
N ASP A 308 4.31 -17.18 0.15
CA ASP A 308 3.70 -17.19 1.48
C ASP A 308 2.47 -16.27 1.58
N GLY A 309 2.22 -15.43 0.59
CA GLY A 309 1.16 -14.40 0.64
C GLY A 309 1.44 -13.26 1.60
N SER A 310 2.67 -13.14 2.13
CA SER A 310 3.07 -12.04 3.01
C SER A 310 3.21 -10.74 2.24
N VAL A 311 2.70 -9.65 2.81
CA VAL A 311 2.69 -8.32 2.16
C VAL A 311 3.49 -7.35 2.99
N GLU A 312 4.68 -6.96 2.53
CA GLU A 312 5.53 -5.99 3.21
C GLU A 312 5.75 -4.75 2.34
N ASN A 313 5.65 -3.55 2.95
CA ASN A 313 5.85 -2.26 2.28
C ASN A 313 5.02 -2.10 0.99
N ALA A 314 3.83 -2.70 0.93
CA ALA A 314 2.92 -2.47 -0.17
C ALA A 314 2.25 -1.11 -0.04
N LEU A 315 2.07 -0.43 -1.18
CA LEU A 315 1.50 0.90 -1.27
C LEU A 315 -0.01 0.87 -1.53
N ASN A 316 -0.48 -0.24 -2.08
CA ASN A 316 -1.89 -0.44 -2.46
C ASN A 316 -2.50 -1.73 -1.91
N ALA A 317 -1.80 -2.43 -1.03
CA ALA A 317 -2.28 -3.63 -0.37
C ALA A 317 -2.05 -3.55 1.15
N PRO A 318 -2.86 -4.22 1.96
CA PRO A 318 -2.69 -4.24 3.41
C PRO A 318 -1.39 -4.95 3.78
N SER A 319 -0.49 -4.24 4.46
CA SER A 319 0.76 -4.81 4.98
C SER A 319 0.51 -5.83 6.08
N MET A 320 1.17 -6.98 5.99
CA MET A 320 1.16 -8.07 6.96
C MET A 320 2.56 -8.69 6.99
N ASN A 321 3.29 -8.44 8.05
CA ASN A 321 4.63 -9.01 8.17
C ASN A 321 4.61 -10.50 8.58
N ALA A 322 5.73 -11.18 8.41
CA ALA A 322 5.83 -12.62 8.68
C ALA A 322 5.52 -13.03 10.14
N LYS A 323 5.68 -12.12 11.11
CA LYS A 323 5.35 -12.39 12.52
C LYS A 323 3.84 -12.23 12.80
N GLU A 324 3.18 -11.34 12.11
CA GLU A 324 1.73 -11.10 12.24
C GLU A 324 0.91 -12.13 11.44
N ALA A 325 1.43 -12.64 10.34
CA ALA A 325 0.72 -13.55 9.45
C ALA A 325 0.09 -14.76 10.17
N PRO A 326 0.77 -15.52 11.06
CA PRO A 326 0.17 -16.65 11.75
C PRO A 326 -0.98 -16.25 12.69
N ILE A 327 -0.93 -15.04 13.27
CA ILE A 327 -1.96 -14.52 14.18
C ILE A 327 -3.18 -14.05 13.39
N LEU A 328 -2.97 -13.44 12.23
CA LEU A 328 -4.02 -12.88 11.39
C LEU A 328 -4.70 -13.92 10.49
N GLU A 329 -3.98 -14.97 10.11
CA GLU A 329 -4.48 -16.00 9.17
C GLU A 329 -5.84 -16.59 9.55
N PRO A 330 -6.11 -17.03 10.78
CA PRO A 330 -7.42 -17.53 11.18
C PRO A 330 -8.52 -16.49 11.01
N TRP A 331 -8.26 -15.23 11.38
CA TRP A 331 -9.20 -14.13 11.24
C TRP A 331 -9.44 -13.72 9.79
N ILE A 332 -8.41 -13.81 8.93
CA ILE A 332 -8.54 -13.63 7.49
C ILE A 332 -9.41 -14.74 6.88
N LYS A 333 -9.22 -15.99 7.31
CA LYS A 333 -10.09 -17.11 6.88
C LYS A 333 -11.54 -16.88 7.28
N LEU A 334 -11.79 -16.46 8.52
CA LEU A 334 -13.14 -16.10 8.98
C LEU A 334 -13.71 -14.94 8.15
N ALA A 335 -12.96 -13.88 7.94
CA ALA A 335 -13.37 -12.72 7.17
C ALA A 335 -13.79 -13.09 5.73
N LYS A 336 -13.02 -13.97 5.08
CA LYS A 336 -13.37 -14.52 3.76
C LYS A 336 -14.70 -15.27 3.78
N VAL A 337 -14.94 -16.08 4.81
CA VAL A 337 -16.19 -16.82 4.97
C VAL A 337 -17.37 -15.86 5.14
N LEU A 338 -17.27 -14.87 6.04
CA LEU A 338 -18.35 -13.90 6.28
C LEU A 338 -18.63 -13.03 5.05
N GLY A 339 -17.59 -12.56 4.37
CA GLY A 339 -17.71 -11.81 3.13
C GLY A 339 -18.39 -12.62 2.02
N SER A 340 -17.92 -13.85 1.80
CA SER A 340 -18.50 -14.78 0.82
C SER A 340 -19.98 -15.09 1.12
N PHE A 341 -20.33 -15.30 2.40
CA PHE A 341 -21.71 -15.54 2.81
C PHE A 341 -22.64 -14.39 2.39
N LEU A 342 -22.35 -13.15 2.82
CA LEU A 342 -23.21 -12.01 2.47
C LEU A 342 -23.12 -11.62 0.99
N GLY A 343 -22.00 -11.84 0.33
CA GLY A 343 -21.86 -11.61 -1.12
C GLY A 343 -22.77 -12.52 -1.93
N GLN A 344 -22.84 -13.81 -1.59
CA GLN A 344 -23.75 -14.76 -2.23
C GLN A 344 -25.23 -14.53 -1.85
N MET A 345 -25.48 -13.88 -0.70
CA MET A 345 -26.80 -13.52 -0.23
C MET A 345 -27.30 -12.16 -0.74
N ALA A 346 -26.47 -11.39 -1.45
CA ALA A 346 -26.85 -10.07 -1.96
C ALA A 346 -27.87 -10.19 -3.08
N ASP A 347 -29.02 -9.53 -2.91
CA ASP A 347 -30.12 -9.49 -3.88
C ASP A 347 -30.25 -8.11 -4.55
N SER A 348 -29.50 -7.10 -4.09
CA SER A 348 -29.52 -5.71 -4.58
C SER A 348 -28.19 -5.02 -4.36
N ALA A 349 -28.01 -3.83 -4.95
CA ALA A 349 -26.79 -3.04 -4.83
C ALA A 349 -26.48 -2.69 -3.37
N ILE A 350 -25.24 -2.94 -2.95
CA ILE A 350 -24.73 -2.61 -1.64
C ILE A 350 -24.35 -1.12 -1.61
N THR A 351 -24.80 -0.40 -0.60
CA THR A 351 -24.51 1.02 -0.38
C THR A 351 -23.51 1.25 0.76
N GLU A 352 -23.58 0.38 1.78
CA GLU A 352 -22.70 0.50 2.96
C GLU A 352 -22.31 -0.88 3.49
N ILE A 353 -21.08 -0.97 3.95
CA ILE A 353 -20.46 -2.14 4.57
C ILE A 353 -19.96 -1.69 5.94
N GLU A 354 -20.53 -2.23 7.01
CA GLU A 354 -20.10 -1.99 8.38
C GLU A 354 -19.48 -3.25 8.96
N ILE A 355 -18.29 -3.14 9.54
CA ILE A 355 -17.55 -4.27 10.10
C ILE A 355 -17.25 -3.96 11.56
N GLU A 356 -17.81 -4.74 12.47
CA GLU A 356 -17.51 -4.66 13.89
C GLU A 356 -16.46 -5.71 14.27
N TYR A 357 -15.36 -5.25 14.87
CA TYR A 357 -14.29 -6.05 15.44
C TYR A 357 -14.41 -6.02 16.97
N VAL A 358 -14.83 -7.13 17.55
CA VAL A 358 -15.14 -7.20 18.98
C VAL A 358 -14.08 -8.01 19.73
N GLY A 359 -13.55 -7.48 20.84
CA GLY A 359 -12.56 -8.12 21.68
C GLY A 359 -11.15 -8.13 21.12
N MET A 360 -10.43 -9.25 21.24
CA MET A 360 -9.02 -9.34 20.85
C MET A 360 -8.74 -9.01 19.40
N VAL A 361 -9.62 -9.40 18.47
CA VAL A 361 -9.44 -9.10 17.03
C VAL A 361 -9.40 -7.61 16.75
N GLY A 362 -10.12 -6.78 17.52
CA GLY A 362 -10.10 -5.33 17.40
C GLY A 362 -8.75 -4.68 17.79
N LYS A 363 -7.88 -5.40 18.49
CA LYS A 363 -6.52 -4.94 18.87
C LYS A 363 -5.46 -5.32 17.84
N LEU A 364 -5.80 -6.18 16.88
CA LEU A 364 -4.91 -6.59 15.81
C LEU A 364 -4.85 -5.55 14.68
N ASN A 365 -3.95 -5.78 13.73
CA ASN A 365 -3.98 -5.10 12.45
C ASN A 365 -5.19 -5.59 11.63
N ILE A 366 -6.30 -4.84 11.69
CA ILE A 366 -7.56 -5.24 11.04
C ILE A 366 -7.57 -5.00 9.54
N PHE A 367 -6.65 -4.20 9.00
CA PHE A 367 -6.68 -3.83 7.59
C PHE A 367 -6.60 -5.02 6.61
N PRO A 368 -5.74 -6.04 6.80
CA PRO A 368 -5.77 -7.27 6.01
C PRO A 368 -7.09 -8.04 6.14
N ILE A 369 -7.69 -8.03 7.33
CA ILE A 369 -8.94 -8.72 7.62
C ILE A 369 -10.10 -8.05 6.86
N THR A 370 -10.22 -6.71 6.97
CA THR A 370 -11.19 -5.89 6.20
C THR A 370 -11.05 -6.14 4.71
N SER A 371 -9.82 -6.06 4.17
CA SER A 371 -9.59 -6.21 2.73
C SER A 371 -9.98 -7.60 2.22
N ALA A 372 -9.70 -8.65 2.99
CA ALA A 372 -10.10 -10.01 2.66
C ALA A 372 -11.62 -10.19 2.68
N LEU A 373 -12.28 -9.60 3.69
CA LEU A 373 -13.74 -9.64 3.84
C LEU A 373 -14.43 -8.93 2.66
N VAL A 374 -14.01 -7.70 2.35
CA VAL A 374 -14.58 -6.91 1.25
C VAL A 374 -14.32 -7.59 -0.10
N ALA A 375 -13.15 -8.19 -0.31
CA ALA A 375 -12.84 -8.92 -1.53
C ALA A 375 -13.83 -10.08 -1.76
N GLU A 376 -14.09 -10.91 -0.75
CA GLU A 376 -15.02 -12.03 -0.89
C GLU A 376 -16.48 -11.58 -0.97
N LEU A 377 -16.84 -10.48 -0.30
CA LEU A 377 -18.17 -9.87 -0.42
C LEU A 377 -18.45 -9.39 -1.84
N LEU A 378 -17.48 -8.76 -2.48
CA LEU A 378 -17.61 -8.18 -3.82
C LEU A 378 -17.43 -9.19 -4.96
N ARG A 379 -16.74 -10.31 -4.72
CA ARG A 379 -16.44 -11.31 -5.75
C ARG A 379 -17.66 -11.80 -6.54
N PRO A 380 -18.78 -12.18 -5.91
CA PRO A 380 -19.98 -12.59 -6.65
C PRO A 380 -20.64 -11.44 -7.44
N LEU A 381 -20.34 -10.18 -7.09
CA LEU A 381 -20.98 -8.98 -7.62
C LEU A 381 -20.14 -8.30 -8.73
N ALA A 382 -18.90 -8.72 -8.92
CA ALA A 382 -17.94 -8.01 -9.78
C ALA A 382 -17.97 -8.46 -11.26
N GLY A 383 -18.69 -9.49 -11.61
CA GLY A 383 -18.69 -10.03 -12.97
C GLY A 383 -17.32 -10.60 -13.36
N SER A 384 -16.79 -10.18 -14.52
CA SER A 384 -15.49 -10.65 -15.04
C SER A 384 -14.27 -9.91 -14.46
N GLY A 385 -14.46 -8.95 -13.55
CA GLY A 385 -13.37 -8.17 -12.95
C GLY A 385 -12.54 -8.96 -11.93
N VAL A 386 -11.24 -8.66 -11.85
CA VAL A 386 -10.37 -9.26 -10.84
C VAL A 386 -10.67 -8.62 -9.47
N VAL A 387 -11.23 -9.40 -8.54
CA VAL A 387 -11.48 -8.96 -7.16
C VAL A 387 -10.57 -9.72 -6.21
N ASN A 388 -9.67 -9.00 -5.57
CA ASN A 388 -8.78 -9.51 -4.54
C ASN A 388 -8.58 -8.45 -3.43
N MET A 389 -7.71 -8.73 -2.45
CA MET A 389 -7.45 -7.82 -1.32
C MET A 389 -6.86 -6.47 -1.75
N VAL A 390 -6.26 -6.38 -2.93
CA VAL A 390 -5.68 -5.15 -3.50
C VAL A 390 -6.76 -4.29 -4.17
N SER A 391 -7.54 -4.90 -5.06
CA SER A 391 -8.53 -4.18 -5.88
C SER A 391 -9.85 -3.90 -5.13
N ALA A 392 -10.22 -4.71 -4.14
CA ALA A 392 -11.54 -4.62 -3.50
C ALA A 392 -11.83 -3.26 -2.83
N PRO A 393 -10.91 -2.62 -2.08
CA PRO A 393 -11.16 -1.29 -1.51
C PRO A 393 -11.36 -0.21 -2.58
N LEU A 394 -10.63 -0.29 -3.69
CA LEU A 394 -10.79 0.63 -4.82
C LEU A 394 -12.14 0.44 -5.52
N ILE A 395 -12.52 -0.82 -5.79
CA ILE A 395 -13.82 -1.17 -6.41
C ILE A 395 -14.98 -0.68 -5.54
N ALA A 396 -14.91 -0.88 -4.22
CA ALA A 396 -15.94 -0.40 -3.29
C ALA A 396 -16.08 1.13 -3.37
N ARG A 397 -14.96 1.86 -3.37
CA ARG A 397 -14.94 3.33 -3.51
C ARG A 397 -15.52 3.79 -4.85
N GLN A 398 -15.10 3.20 -5.96
CA GLN A 398 -15.59 3.53 -7.31
C GLN A 398 -17.10 3.26 -7.47
N ARG A 399 -17.64 2.28 -6.74
CA ARG A 399 -19.08 1.98 -6.70
C ARG A 399 -19.85 2.82 -5.67
N GLY A 400 -19.20 3.78 -5.01
CA GLY A 400 -19.83 4.64 -4.01
C GLY A 400 -20.21 3.93 -2.72
N MET A 401 -19.64 2.76 -2.42
CA MET A 401 -19.91 2.02 -1.19
C MET A 401 -19.14 2.64 -0.03
N LYS A 402 -19.82 2.91 1.07
CA LYS A 402 -19.18 3.34 2.31
C LYS A 402 -18.72 2.13 3.10
N ILE A 403 -17.46 2.12 3.53
CA ILE A 403 -16.91 1.10 4.43
C ILE A 403 -16.66 1.73 5.79
N SER A 404 -17.22 1.16 6.85
CA SER A 404 -17.06 1.61 8.23
C SER A 404 -16.51 0.47 9.07
N GLU A 405 -15.46 0.76 9.85
CA GLU A 405 -14.81 -0.19 10.77
C GLU A 405 -15.04 0.28 12.21
N ILE A 406 -15.63 -0.58 13.04
CA ILE A 406 -15.95 -0.29 14.43
C ILE A 406 -15.20 -1.27 15.32
N ARG A 407 -14.44 -0.76 16.27
CA ARG A 407 -13.76 -1.58 17.29
C ARG A 407 -14.53 -1.50 18.61
N ARG A 408 -14.82 -2.64 19.20
CA ARG A 408 -15.52 -2.75 20.49
C ARG A 408 -14.78 -3.66 21.44
N ASP A 409 -14.88 -3.39 22.72
CA ASP A 409 -14.43 -4.32 23.75
C ASP A 409 -15.27 -5.60 23.74
N ALA A 410 -14.73 -6.68 24.33
CA ALA A 410 -15.42 -7.95 24.41
C ALA A 410 -16.77 -7.82 25.15
N GLN A 411 -17.84 -8.29 24.51
CA GLN A 411 -19.19 -8.30 25.06
C GLN A 411 -19.91 -9.61 24.71
N GLY A 412 -20.70 -10.13 25.64
CA GLY A 412 -21.48 -11.35 25.43
C GLY A 412 -20.70 -12.64 25.68
N ALA A 413 -21.18 -13.74 25.10
CA ALA A 413 -20.66 -15.09 25.35
C ALA A 413 -19.32 -15.38 24.65
N PHE A 414 -18.97 -14.63 23.61
CA PHE A 414 -17.75 -14.83 22.84
C PHE A 414 -16.73 -13.75 23.16
N GLY A 415 -15.52 -14.14 23.55
CA GLY A 415 -14.44 -13.22 23.91
C GLY A 415 -13.89 -12.39 22.73
N SER A 416 -14.06 -12.87 21.51
CA SER A 416 -13.70 -12.13 20.30
C SER A 416 -14.47 -12.63 19.07
N TYR A 417 -14.95 -11.72 18.21
CA TYR A 417 -15.67 -12.07 16.99
C TYR A 417 -15.66 -10.91 15.98
N ILE A 418 -16.01 -11.22 14.72
CA ILE A 418 -16.24 -10.25 13.66
C ILE A 418 -17.72 -10.28 13.32
N ARG A 419 -18.37 -9.11 13.22
CA ARG A 419 -19.72 -8.95 12.67
C ARG A 419 -19.65 -8.11 11.41
N LEU A 420 -20.22 -8.62 10.33
CA LEU A 420 -20.39 -7.93 9.07
C LEU A 420 -21.85 -7.54 8.90
N ILE A 421 -22.10 -6.26 8.64
CA ILE A 421 -23.41 -5.70 8.34
C ILE A 421 -23.33 -5.06 6.95
N VAL A 422 -24.28 -5.41 6.08
CA VAL A 422 -24.35 -4.90 4.72
C VAL A 422 -25.70 -4.24 4.52
N ASN A 423 -25.68 -2.95 4.19
CA ASN A 423 -26.85 -2.16 3.88
C ASN A 423 -27.03 -2.05 2.36
N SER A 424 -28.23 -2.27 1.88
CA SER A 424 -28.68 -1.96 0.54
C SER A 424 -29.91 -1.05 0.61
N VAL A 425 -30.41 -0.55 -0.50
CA VAL A 425 -31.45 0.51 -0.54
C VAL A 425 -32.65 0.23 0.40
N ASN A 426 -33.06 -1.03 0.55
CA ASN A 426 -34.24 -1.39 1.35
C ASN A 426 -34.03 -2.55 2.33
N LEU A 427 -32.79 -3.02 2.50
CA LEU A 427 -32.56 -4.23 3.28
C LEU A 427 -31.20 -4.19 3.98
N GLN A 428 -31.20 -4.56 5.25
CA GLN A 428 -30.00 -4.81 6.03
C GLN A 428 -29.82 -6.31 6.21
N LYS A 429 -28.61 -6.81 5.98
CA LYS A 429 -28.22 -8.21 6.26
C LYS A 429 -27.00 -8.21 7.16
N SER A 430 -26.97 -9.14 8.10
CA SER A 430 -25.83 -9.28 9.02
C SER A 430 -25.44 -10.73 9.23
N VAL A 431 -24.15 -10.94 9.46
CA VAL A 431 -23.56 -12.22 9.86
C VAL A 431 -22.44 -11.97 10.84
N ALA A 432 -22.29 -12.82 11.87
CA ALA A 432 -21.18 -12.77 12.78
C ALA A 432 -20.51 -14.15 12.90
N GLY A 433 -19.21 -14.12 13.15
CA GLY A 433 -18.40 -15.32 13.30
C GLY A 433 -17.24 -15.12 14.24
N THR A 434 -16.72 -16.22 14.76
CA THR A 434 -15.57 -16.28 15.67
C THR A 434 -14.61 -17.38 15.26
N ILE A 435 -13.44 -17.41 15.92
CA ILE A 435 -12.47 -18.49 15.81
C ILE A 435 -12.49 -19.27 17.12
N TYR A 436 -12.67 -20.59 17.02
CA TYR A 436 -12.60 -21.48 18.17
C TYR A 436 -11.14 -21.83 18.52
N SER A 437 -10.95 -22.47 19.67
CA SER A 437 -9.61 -22.89 20.14
C SER A 437 -8.89 -23.86 19.21
N ASP A 438 -9.61 -24.52 18.30
CA ASP A 438 -9.06 -25.36 17.23
C ASP A 438 -8.54 -24.55 16.02
N GLY A 439 -8.62 -23.21 16.07
CA GLY A 439 -8.21 -22.30 15.00
C GLY A 439 -9.19 -22.23 13.83
N LYS A 440 -10.36 -22.88 13.92
CA LYS A 440 -11.33 -22.93 12.84
C LYS A 440 -12.41 -21.85 12.97
N PRO A 441 -12.86 -21.27 11.84
CA PRO A 441 -13.96 -20.31 11.83
C PRO A 441 -15.31 -20.99 12.18
N ARG A 442 -16.18 -20.21 12.84
CA ARG A 442 -17.57 -20.59 13.13
C ARG A 442 -18.49 -19.41 12.87
N PHE A 443 -19.62 -19.66 12.23
CA PHE A 443 -20.76 -18.75 12.28
C PHE A 443 -21.34 -18.79 13.69
N ILE A 444 -21.66 -17.63 14.26
CA ILE A 444 -22.29 -17.52 15.59
C ILE A 444 -23.62 -16.77 15.57
N GLN A 445 -23.87 -15.98 14.52
CA GLN A 445 -25.13 -15.25 14.36
C GLN A 445 -25.40 -14.94 12.89
N ILE A 446 -26.64 -15.06 12.43
CA ILE A 446 -27.11 -14.63 11.11
C ILE A 446 -28.41 -13.85 11.31
N LYS A 447 -28.54 -12.64 10.74
CA LYS A 447 -29.71 -11.74 10.90
C LYS A 447 -30.12 -11.52 12.37
N GLY A 448 -29.18 -11.47 13.30
CA GLY A 448 -29.48 -11.37 14.74
C GLY A 448 -29.85 -12.68 15.42
N ILE A 449 -30.09 -13.77 14.69
CA ILE A 449 -30.43 -15.09 15.23
C ILE A 449 -29.14 -15.86 15.55
N ASN A 450 -29.00 -16.31 16.79
CA ASN A 450 -27.85 -17.08 17.24
C ASN A 450 -27.93 -18.52 16.71
N LEU A 451 -26.82 -18.99 16.14
CA LEU A 451 -26.61 -20.38 15.73
C LEU A 451 -25.11 -20.65 15.68
N GLU A 452 -24.71 -21.89 15.80
CA GLU A 452 -23.30 -22.29 15.69
C GLU A 452 -23.13 -23.26 14.52
N ALA A 453 -22.30 -22.87 13.53
CA ALA A 453 -22.04 -23.71 12.36
C ALA A 453 -20.60 -23.58 11.87
N GLU A 454 -19.96 -24.72 11.57
CA GLU A 454 -18.68 -24.75 10.85
C GLU A 454 -18.91 -24.53 9.35
N PRO A 455 -18.17 -23.62 8.70
CA PRO A 455 -18.25 -23.48 7.24
C PRO A 455 -17.80 -24.77 6.54
N ALA A 456 -18.63 -25.23 5.62
CA ALA A 456 -18.35 -26.35 4.72
C ALA A 456 -18.24 -25.85 3.28
N PHE A 457 -17.62 -26.62 2.38
CA PHE A 457 -17.45 -26.25 0.97
C PHE A 457 -18.79 -26.02 0.27
N HIS A 458 -19.76 -26.92 0.49
CA HIS A 458 -21.14 -26.74 0.09
C HIS A 458 -22.01 -26.56 1.32
N MET A 459 -22.85 -25.54 1.32
CA MET A 459 -23.81 -25.31 2.37
C MET A 459 -25.19 -24.96 1.78
N LEU A 460 -26.22 -25.33 2.52
CA LEU A 460 -27.60 -24.94 2.26
C LEU A 460 -28.06 -23.99 3.37
N TYR A 461 -28.46 -22.79 3.01
CA TYR A 461 -29.08 -21.81 3.90
C TYR A 461 -30.59 -21.80 3.67
N THR A 462 -31.39 -21.83 4.74
CA THR A 462 -32.82 -21.62 4.66
C THR A 462 -33.29 -20.66 5.74
N THR A 463 -34.36 -19.89 5.42
CA THR A 463 -35.21 -19.24 6.42
C THR A 463 -36.56 -19.94 6.44
N ASN A 464 -37.05 -20.23 7.64
CA ASN A 464 -38.27 -21.00 7.83
C ASN A 464 -39.04 -20.50 9.06
N LYS A 465 -40.31 -20.89 9.16
CA LYS A 465 -41.10 -20.75 10.38
C LYS A 465 -40.70 -21.83 11.38
N ASP A 466 -40.56 -21.47 12.66
CA ASP A 466 -40.27 -22.43 13.75
C ASP A 466 -41.51 -23.26 14.09
N ILE A 467 -41.84 -24.22 13.25
CA ILE A 467 -42.98 -25.13 13.44
C ILE A 467 -42.57 -26.59 13.23
N PRO A 468 -43.26 -27.55 13.88
CA PRO A 468 -42.97 -28.97 13.73
C PRO A 468 -43.00 -29.45 12.28
N GLY A 469 -42.18 -30.46 11.97
CA GLY A 469 -42.15 -31.11 10.66
C GLY A 469 -41.12 -30.54 9.67
N TYR A 470 -40.58 -29.33 9.89
CA TYR A 470 -39.62 -28.69 8.99
C TYR A 470 -38.36 -29.56 8.75
N ILE A 471 -37.71 -30.05 9.81
CA ILE A 471 -36.47 -30.84 9.71
C ILE A 471 -36.71 -32.13 8.92
N GLY A 472 -37.84 -32.81 9.21
CA GLY A 472 -38.21 -34.05 8.51
C GLY A 472 -38.48 -33.82 7.02
N ALA A 473 -39.27 -32.79 6.68
CA ALA A 473 -39.56 -32.45 5.30
C ALA A 473 -38.30 -32.08 4.50
N LEU A 474 -37.42 -31.25 5.07
CA LEU A 474 -36.15 -30.87 4.46
C LEU A 474 -35.22 -32.07 4.26
N GLY A 475 -35.11 -32.94 5.29
CA GLY A 475 -34.30 -34.15 5.22
C GLY A 475 -34.81 -35.14 4.15
N THR A 476 -36.11 -35.28 4.02
CA THR A 476 -36.72 -36.11 2.95
C THR A 476 -36.36 -35.60 1.56
N VAL A 477 -36.52 -34.28 1.29
CA VAL A 477 -36.17 -33.70 -0.01
C VAL A 477 -34.71 -33.88 -0.36
N LEU A 478 -33.80 -33.71 0.60
CA LEU A 478 -32.34 -33.89 0.39
C LEU A 478 -32.00 -35.36 0.21
N GLY A 479 -32.57 -36.26 0.99
CA GLY A 479 -32.38 -37.72 0.88
C GLY A 479 -32.84 -38.28 -0.46
N GLU A 480 -34.02 -37.88 -0.95
CA GLU A 480 -34.52 -38.24 -2.27
C GLU A 480 -33.64 -37.73 -3.41
N ALA A 481 -32.98 -36.58 -3.16
CA ALA A 481 -32.04 -36.00 -4.11
C ALA A 481 -30.58 -36.57 -3.97
N GLN A 482 -30.39 -37.59 -3.10
CA GLN A 482 -29.06 -38.19 -2.79
C GLN A 482 -28.04 -37.16 -2.32
N VAL A 483 -28.48 -36.15 -1.58
CA VAL A 483 -27.62 -35.13 -0.93
C VAL A 483 -27.44 -35.49 0.55
N ASN A 484 -26.21 -35.81 0.95
CA ASN A 484 -25.91 -36.15 2.32
C ASN A 484 -25.75 -34.90 3.19
N ILE A 485 -26.34 -34.90 4.39
CA ILE A 485 -26.22 -33.82 5.38
C ILE A 485 -25.06 -34.15 6.33
N ALA A 486 -23.97 -33.41 6.23
CA ALA A 486 -22.80 -33.56 7.10
C ALA A 486 -22.99 -32.85 8.45
N THR A 487 -23.58 -31.64 8.43
CA THR A 487 -23.87 -30.85 9.63
C THR A 487 -25.22 -30.15 9.51
N PHE A 488 -25.92 -29.95 10.64
CA PHE A 488 -27.18 -29.25 10.69
C PHE A 488 -27.20 -28.28 11.88
N ALA A 489 -27.22 -26.98 11.62
CA ALA A 489 -27.35 -25.94 12.62
C ALA A 489 -28.67 -25.21 12.43
N LEU A 490 -29.46 -25.07 13.51
CA LEU A 490 -30.74 -24.40 13.54
C LEU A 490 -30.77 -23.36 14.65
N GLY A 491 -31.09 -22.11 14.31
CA GLY A 491 -31.32 -21.03 15.26
C GLY A 491 -32.73 -20.45 15.06
N ARG A 492 -33.30 -19.85 16.10
CA ARG A 492 -34.58 -19.14 16.05
C ARG A 492 -34.52 -17.85 16.85
N ASP A 493 -35.29 -16.85 16.47
CA ASP A 493 -35.44 -15.60 17.23
C ASP A 493 -36.31 -15.83 18.48
N THR A 494 -37.50 -16.37 18.30
CA THR A 494 -38.49 -16.67 19.34
C THR A 494 -39.22 -17.97 19.00
N LYS A 495 -39.91 -18.55 19.99
CA LYS A 495 -40.77 -19.73 19.77
C LYS A 495 -41.89 -19.39 18.76
N ASN A 496 -42.02 -20.21 17.73
CA ASN A 496 -42.94 -20.05 16.58
C ASN A 496 -42.63 -18.82 15.70
N GLY A 497 -41.48 -18.18 15.87
CA GLY A 497 -41.03 -17.04 15.08
C GLY A 497 -40.22 -17.42 13.84
N GLU A 498 -39.32 -16.55 13.41
CA GLU A 498 -38.41 -16.84 12.31
C GLU A 498 -37.28 -17.76 12.79
N ALA A 499 -36.97 -18.75 11.97
CA ALA A 499 -35.83 -19.64 12.18
C ALA A 499 -34.92 -19.67 10.96
N ILE A 500 -33.65 -19.96 11.19
CA ILE A 500 -32.61 -20.10 10.18
C ILE A 500 -31.97 -21.47 10.35
N ALA A 501 -31.91 -22.24 9.25
CA ALA A 501 -31.06 -23.41 9.21
C ALA A 501 -29.89 -23.21 8.25
N LEU A 502 -28.72 -23.67 8.69
CA LEU A 502 -27.47 -23.69 7.94
C LEU A 502 -26.91 -25.10 7.96
N LEU A 503 -26.91 -25.77 6.82
CA LEU A 503 -26.51 -27.17 6.67
C LEU A 503 -25.21 -27.24 5.88
N GLY A 504 -24.23 -28.02 6.37
CA GLY A 504 -23.12 -28.50 5.57
C GLY A 504 -23.57 -29.75 4.80
N VAL A 505 -23.35 -29.79 3.51
CA VAL A 505 -23.70 -30.91 2.65
C VAL A 505 -22.50 -31.38 1.83
N ASP A 506 -22.46 -32.66 1.48
CA ASP A 506 -21.33 -33.23 0.75
C ASP A 506 -21.41 -32.90 -0.76
N GLU A 507 -22.61 -32.85 -1.32
CA GLU A 507 -22.87 -32.58 -2.72
C GLU A 507 -23.41 -31.16 -2.95
N ALA A 508 -23.18 -30.63 -4.14
CA ALA A 508 -23.73 -29.32 -4.52
C ALA A 508 -25.27 -29.40 -4.70
N VAL A 509 -25.99 -28.54 -4.00
CA VAL A 509 -27.47 -28.47 -4.13
C VAL A 509 -27.84 -27.67 -5.38
N GLY A 510 -28.37 -28.36 -6.40
CA GLY A 510 -28.75 -27.74 -7.66
C GLY A 510 -30.08 -26.96 -7.58
N ASN A 511 -30.31 -26.07 -8.55
CA ASN A 511 -31.52 -25.20 -8.59
C ASN A 511 -32.85 -25.95 -8.53
N SER A 512 -32.92 -27.17 -9.09
CA SER A 512 -34.13 -27.98 -9.04
C SER A 512 -34.46 -28.44 -7.61
N ILE A 513 -33.44 -28.74 -6.82
CA ILE A 513 -33.58 -29.14 -5.41
C ILE A 513 -33.94 -27.90 -4.57
N ILE A 514 -33.30 -26.75 -4.82
CA ILE A 514 -33.64 -25.49 -4.16
C ILE A 514 -35.11 -25.14 -4.34
N LYS A 515 -35.65 -25.24 -5.56
CA LYS A 515 -37.09 -25.02 -5.83
C LYS A 515 -38.00 -25.98 -5.08
N LYS A 516 -37.62 -27.26 -4.96
CA LYS A 516 -38.40 -28.23 -4.15
C LYS A 516 -38.42 -27.84 -2.67
N ILE A 517 -37.25 -27.35 -2.14
CA ILE A 517 -37.13 -26.90 -0.75
C ILE A 517 -37.96 -25.63 -0.52
N GLU A 518 -37.95 -24.68 -1.44
CA GLU A 518 -38.73 -23.44 -1.36
C GLU A 518 -40.24 -23.69 -1.43
N ASN A 519 -40.68 -24.81 -2.04
CA ASN A 519 -42.09 -25.22 -2.07
C ASN A 519 -42.57 -25.89 -0.76
N LEU A 520 -41.67 -26.15 0.20
CA LEU A 520 -42.08 -26.66 1.51
C LEU A 520 -42.85 -25.58 2.29
N PRO A 521 -44.00 -25.89 2.88
CA PRO A 521 -44.85 -24.88 3.53
C PRO A 521 -44.18 -24.09 4.65
N GLN A 522 -43.14 -24.66 5.26
CA GLN A 522 -42.40 -24.04 6.34
C GLN A 522 -41.31 -23.11 5.85
N VAL A 523 -40.82 -23.24 4.62
CA VAL A 523 -39.67 -22.54 4.08
C VAL A 523 -40.09 -21.23 3.44
N ALA A 524 -39.43 -20.13 3.85
CA ALA A 524 -39.60 -18.81 3.26
C ALA A 524 -38.58 -18.54 2.15
N LYS A 525 -37.32 -19.02 2.31
CA LYS A 525 -36.26 -18.86 1.32
C LYS A 525 -35.24 -19.99 1.48
N ALA A 526 -34.67 -20.45 0.35
CA ALA A 526 -33.56 -21.38 0.34
C ALA A 526 -32.43 -20.87 -0.58
N ARG A 527 -31.17 -21.11 -0.21
CA ARG A 527 -30.00 -20.77 -1.03
C ARG A 527 -28.90 -21.82 -0.88
N ALA A 528 -28.40 -22.29 -1.99
CA ALA A 528 -27.15 -23.04 -2.03
C ALA A 528 -25.98 -22.05 -1.95
N LEU A 529 -25.02 -22.33 -1.09
CA LEU A 529 -23.83 -21.53 -0.87
C LEU A 529 -22.59 -22.37 -1.14
N LYS A 530 -21.54 -21.73 -1.69
CA LYS A 530 -20.26 -22.36 -1.96
C LYS A 530 -19.15 -21.52 -1.34
N PHE A 531 -18.34 -22.13 -0.50
CA PHE A 531 -17.21 -21.47 0.15
C PHE A 531 -15.87 -21.94 -0.45
N PRO A 532 -14.76 -21.17 -0.27
CA PRO A 532 -13.44 -21.62 -0.68
C PRO A 532 -13.09 -22.96 -0.01
N GLN A 533 -12.46 -23.86 -0.76
CA GLN A 533 -11.86 -25.08 -0.16
C GLN A 533 -10.71 -24.67 0.78
N LYS A 534 -10.51 -25.46 1.84
CA LYS A 534 -9.46 -25.27 2.86
C LYS A 534 -8.07 -25.21 2.27
#